data_0b00e56fd6a453f4f21a740a00028f03
#
_entry.id   0b00e56fd6a453f4f21a740a00028f03
#
_cell.length_a   1.000
_cell.length_b   1.000
_cell.length_c   1.000
_cell.angle_alpha   90.00
_cell.angle_beta   90.00
_cell.angle_gamma   90.00
#
_symmetry.space_group_name_H-M   'P 1'
#
loop_
_entity.id
_entity.type
_entity.pdbx_description
1 polymer ?
#
loop_
_entity_poly.entity_id
_entity_poly.type
_entity_poly.pdbx_seq_one_letter_code
_entity_poly.pdbx_strand_id
1 'polypeptide(L)'
;MRKACFFLTIVTIFLFSGIIAFSQENPSDKATVPFSNPSKPGRVEASVHNGGITVKGYEGKEVIVEARAREKKLSEEDVNVAVAQRAAREAARALGRAVPEEKKKAEEKAAKAAGMRLIQSVTTGLTVEEVNNVMDISVESFKRAVDLIIQVPYSTSLELSAFNNGDIVIENVSGEIEVNNHNGALKLSGVSGVVVASTFNGDVTVNFIKVAPEKPMSFSTWNGDIDVTFPADIKANVKMKSQRGDIYSDFDIKLMATPPSAVEDKRKEGGKYRISIGEYTSGTINGGGPEFQFNTFNGNIFIRKAK
;
A
#
# COMPACT_ATOMS: atom_id res chain seq x y z
N MET A 1 -10.30 -86.19 28.94
CA MET A 1 -9.18 -85.46 28.36
C MET A 1 -9.70 -84.24 27.59
N ARG A 2 -9.81 -83.06 28.19
CA ARG A 2 -10.26 -81.83 27.54
C ARG A 2 -9.14 -80.80 27.59
N LYS A 3 -8.61 -80.44 26.43
CA LYS A 3 -7.58 -79.44 26.27
C LYS A 3 -8.25 -78.06 26.23
N ALA A 4 -7.94 -77.17 27.19
CA ALA A 4 -8.37 -75.78 27.19
C ALA A 4 -7.36 -74.97 26.39
N CYS A 5 -7.84 -74.32 25.30
CA CYS A 5 -7.08 -73.29 24.59
C CYS A 5 -7.30 -71.90 25.26
N PHE A 6 -6.22 -71.33 25.79
CA PHE A 6 -6.19 -69.94 26.24
C PHE A 6 -5.97 -69.02 25.04
N PHE A 7 -6.95 -68.23 24.71
CA PHE A 7 -6.79 -67.10 23.77
C PHE A 7 -6.30 -65.88 24.51
N LEU A 8 -5.07 -65.47 24.25
CA LEU A 8 -4.50 -64.21 24.76
C LEU A 8 -4.85 -63.09 23.78
N THR A 9 -5.83 -62.25 24.11
CA THR A 9 -6.18 -61.05 23.36
C THR A 9 -5.25 -59.89 23.79
N ILE A 10 -4.35 -59.53 22.91
CA ILE A 10 -3.51 -58.32 23.06
C ILE A 10 -4.32 -57.11 22.62
N VAL A 11 -4.71 -56.29 23.58
CA VAL A 11 -5.35 -54.99 23.33
C VAL A 11 -4.25 -53.98 23.10
N THR A 12 -4.01 -53.61 21.86
CA THR A 12 -3.11 -52.52 21.48
C THR A 12 -3.83 -51.18 21.66
N ILE A 13 -3.53 -50.46 22.72
CA ILE A 13 -4.01 -49.07 22.92
C ILE A 13 -3.18 -48.16 22.04
N PHE A 14 -3.74 -47.69 20.94
CA PHE A 14 -3.19 -46.62 20.14
C PHE A 14 -3.44 -45.29 20.89
N LEU A 15 -2.42 -44.80 21.58
CA LEU A 15 -2.36 -43.42 22.08
C LEU A 15 -2.21 -42.49 20.87
N PHE A 16 -3.33 -41.97 20.39
CA PHE A 16 -3.35 -40.87 19.42
C PHE A 16 -2.96 -39.59 20.18
N SER A 17 -1.66 -39.30 20.22
CA SER A 17 -1.17 -38.01 20.67
C SER A 17 -1.56 -36.97 19.61
N GLY A 18 -2.74 -36.38 19.74
CA GLY A 18 -3.14 -35.20 18.99
C GLY A 18 -2.18 -34.07 19.30
N ILE A 19 -1.25 -33.80 18.40
CA ILE A 19 -0.47 -32.57 18.41
C ILE A 19 -1.48 -31.47 18.09
N ILE A 20 -1.99 -30.80 19.12
CA ILE A 20 -2.71 -29.53 18.97
C ILE A 20 -1.65 -28.55 18.53
N ALA A 21 -1.53 -28.34 17.21
CA ALA A 21 -0.79 -27.24 16.66
C ALA A 21 -1.54 -25.96 17.09
N PHE A 22 -1.09 -25.32 18.16
CA PHE A 22 -1.45 -23.94 18.43
C PHE A 22 -0.93 -23.11 17.25
N SER A 23 -1.81 -22.79 16.31
CA SER A 23 -1.57 -21.70 15.38
C SER A 23 -1.38 -20.45 16.22
N GLN A 24 -0.17 -19.96 16.28
CA GLN A 24 0.14 -18.70 16.93
C GLN A 24 -0.45 -17.65 15.98
N GLU A 25 -1.69 -17.20 16.27
CA GLU A 25 -2.28 -16.09 15.54
C GLU A 25 -1.39 -14.87 15.73
N ASN A 26 -1.11 -14.20 14.61
CA ASN A 26 -0.37 -12.95 14.63
C ASN A 26 -1.11 -11.94 15.50
N PRO A 27 -0.42 -11.14 16.31
CA PRO A 27 -1.08 -10.10 17.09
C PRO A 27 -1.91 -9.21 16.17
N SER A 28 -3.21 -9.16 16.42
CA SER A 28 -4.15 -8.29 15.71
C SER A 28 -4.96 -7.49 16.73
N ASP A 29 -5.05 -6.19 16.50
CA ASP A 29 -5.90 -5.29 17.27
C ASP A 29 -7.07 -4.90 16.39
N LYS A 30 -8.30 -4.93 16.95
CA LYS A 30 -9.52 -4.60 16.21
C LYS A 30 -10.34 -3.57 16.95
N ALA A 31 -10.81 -2.55 16.23
CA ALA A 31 -11.71 -1.53 16.72
C ALA A 31 -12.92 -1.37 15.79
N THR A 32 -14.07 -1.05 16.36
CA THR A 32 -15.28 -0.67 15.60
C THR A 32 -15.77 0.65 16.13
N VAL A 33 -15.84 1.66 15.28
CA VAL A 33 -16.16 3.03 15.68
C VAL A 33 -17.24 3.59 14.75
N PRO A 34 -18.38 4.04 15.28
CA PRO A 34 -19.39 4.72 14.48
C PRO A 34 -18.96 6.16 14.18
N PHE A 35 -19.44 6.71 13.06
CA PHE A 35 -19.36 8.16 12.83
C PHE A 35 -20.32 8.91 13.74
N SER A 36 -19.94 10.10 14.20
CA SER A 36 -20.78 10.99 15.03
C SER A 36 -22.11 11.34 14.33
N ASN A 37 -22.11 11.44 13.00
CA ASN A 37 -23.33 11.66 12.20
C ASN A 37 -23.40 10.66 11.04
N PRO A 38 -23.96 9.47 11.24
CA PRO A 38 -24.06 8.44 10.21
C PRO A 38 -24.94 8.79 9.01
N SER A 39 -25.69 9.91 9.09
CA SER A 39 -26.54 10.40 7.98
C SER A 39 -25.76 11.22 6.96
N LYS A 40 -24.54 11.62 7.27
CA LYS A 40 -23.63 12.37 6.39
C LYS A 40 -22.46 11.49 5.95
N PRO A 41 -21.91 11.72 4.75
CA PRO A 41 -20.68 11.07 4.37
C PRO A 41 -19.58 11.34 5.40
N GLY A 42 -18.89 10.28 5.81
CA GLY A 42 -17.73 10.39 6.68
C GLY A 42 -16.44 10.47 5.88
N ARG A 43 -15.34 10.85 6.56
CA ARG A 43 -13.99 10.82 6.03
C ARG A 43 -13.13 9.92 6.90
N VAL A 44 -12.32 9.09 6.28
CA VAL A 44 -11.33 8.27 6.97
C VAL A 44 -9.94 8.69 6.50
N GLU A 45 -9.12 9.09 7.45
CA GLU A 45 -7.71 9.42 7.29
C GLU A 45 -6.90 8.29 7.92
N ALA A 46 -6.07 7.59 7.14
CA ALA A 46 -5.28 6.49 7.67
C ALA A 46 -3.84 6.55 7.20
N SER A 47 -2.93 6.35 8.14
CA SER A 47 -1.50 6.39 7.85
C SER A 47 -0.75 5.21 8.46
N VAL A 48 0.17 4.63 7.67
CA VAL A 48 1.06 3.56 8.11
C VAL A 48 2.48 3.81 7.64
N HIS A 49 3.43 3.75 8.57
CA HIS A 49 4.83 3.93 8.20
C HIS A 49 5.44 2.69 7.54
N ASN A 50 5.04 1.50 7.99
CA ASN A 50 5.60 0.25 7.49
C ASN A 50 4.49 -0.82 7.45
N GLY A 51 4.03 -1.15 6.26
CA GLY A 51 2.91 -2.05 5.99
C GLY A 51 2.00 -1.52 4.90
N GLY A 52 0.92 -2.24 4.60
CA GLY A 52 -0.08 -1.88 3.61
C GLY A 52 -1.41 -1.46 4.24
N ILE A 53 -2.25 -0.83 3.41
CA ILE A 53 -3.60 -0.45 3.80
C ILE A 53 -4.59 -1.10 2.83
N THR A 54 -5.54 -1.84 3.36
CA THR A 54 -6.66 -2.39 2.58
C THR A 54 -7.96 -1.79 3.06
N VAL A 55 -8.68 -1.09 2.19
CA VAL A 55 -9.98 -0.51 2.50
C VAL A 55 -11.06 -1.20 1.67
N LYS A 56 -12.15 -1.61 2.31
CA LYS A 56 -13.31 -2.22 1.65
C LYS A 56 -14.58 -1.46 2.00
N GLY A 57 -15.27 -0.97 0.98
CA GLY A 57 -16.62 -0.46 1.12
C GLY A 57 -17.59 -1.59 1.46
N TYR A 58 -18.52 -1.33 2.38
CA TYR A 58 -19.56 -2.28 2.75
C TYR A 58 -20.89 -1.58 3.10
N GLU A 59 -21.95 -2.37 3.19
CA GLU A 59 -23.26 -1.87 3.57
C GLU A 59 -23.39 -1.78 5.11
N GLY A 60 -22.80 -0.75 5.70
CA GLY A 60 -22.84 -0.51 7.14
C GLY A 60 -22.76 0.96 7.46
N LYS A 61 -22.72 1.30 8.77
CA LYS A 61 -22.70 2.68 9.29
C LYS A 61 -21.48 2.96 10.15
N GLU A 62 -20.66 1.95 10.42
CA GLU A 62 -19.52 2.01 11.31
C GLU A 62 -18.24 1.77 10.51
N VAL A 63 -17.12 2.22 11.02
CA VAL A 63 -15.81 1.89 10.49
C VAL A 63 -15.24 0.76 11.35
N ILE A 64 -14.84 -0.32 10.68
CA ILE A 64 -14.20 -1.47 11.33
C ILE A 64 -12.73 -1.46 10.92
N VAL A 65 -11.85 -1.37 11.91
CA VAL A 65 -10.41 -1.31 11.71
C VAL A 65 -9.78 -2.53 12.34
N GLU A 66 -8.93 -3.21 11.58
CA GLU A 66 -8.10 -4.30 12.07
C GLU A 66 -6.64 -4.02 11.72
N ALA A 67 -5.78 -3.97 12.71
CA ALA A 67 -4.33 -3.85 12.54
C ALA A 67 -3.67 -5.20 12.78
N ARG A 68 -2.95 -5.72 11.79
CA ARG A 68 -2.25 -7.01 11.84
C ARG A 68 -0.74 -6.80 11.75
N ALA A 69 -0.02 -7.20 12.77
CA ALA A 69 1.43 -7.22 12.72
C ALA A 69 1.91 -8.34 11.79
N ARG A 70 2.76 -8.01 10.81
CA ARG A 70 3.42 -9.01 9.97
C ARG A 70 4.46 -9.79 10.76
N GLU A 71 4.44 -11.10 10.63
CA GLU A 71 5.59 -11.90 11.07
C GLU A 71 6.79 -11.59 10.19
N LYS A 72 7.95 -11.40 10.83
CA LYS A 72 9.20 -11.35 10.10
C LYS A 72 9.53 -12.77 9.63
N LYS A 73 8.94 -13.22 8.51
CA LYS A 73 9.44 -14.41 7.83
C LYS A 73 10.85 -14.07 7.35
N LEU A 74 11.85 -14.69 7.99
CA LEU A 74 13.20 -14.67 7.46
C LEU A 74 13.12 -15.40 6.11
N SER A 75 13.38 -14.71 5.02
CA SER A 75 13.51 -15.35 3.72
C SER A 75 14.72 -16.30 3.75
N GLU A 76 14.74 -17.31 2.89
CA GLU A 76 15.94 -18.15 2.74
C GLU A 76 17.18 -17.30 2.40
N GLU A 77 16.97 -16.18 1.71
CA GLU A 77 17.99 -15.20 1.38
C GLU A 77 18.50 -14.48 2.63
N ASP A 78 17.61 -14.05 3.54
CA ASP A 78 17.99 -13.46 4.84
C ASP A 78 18.79 -14.46 5.70
N VAL A 79 18.39 -15.73 5.68
CA VAL A 79 19.12 -16.80 6.39
C VAL A 79 20.48 -17.02 5.75
N ASN A 80 20.57 -17.10 4.43
CA ASN A 80 21.82 -17.28 3.70
C ASN A 80 22.75 -16.08 3.87
N VAL A 81 22.23 -14.85 3.83
CA VAL A 81 23.00 -13.63 4.11
C VAL A 81 23.50 -13.62 5.55
N ALA A 82 22.68 -14.03 6.51
CA ALA A 82 23.10 -14.13 7.92
C ALA A 82 24.20 -15.18 8.13
N VAL A 83 24.09 -16.35 7.46
CA VAL A 83 25.11 -17.40 7.49
C VAL A 83 26.40 -16.94 6.83
N ALA A 84 26.33 -16.33 5.64
CA ALA A 84 27.50 -15.79 4.94
C ALA A 84 28.19 -14.67 5.74
N GLN A 85 27.41 -13.78 6.37
CA GLN A 85 27.94 -12.74 7.25
C GLN A 85 28.62 -13.32 8.50
N ARG A 86 28.08 -14.43 9.05
CA ARG A 86 28.71 -15.12 10.19
C ARG A 86 30.05 -15.74 9.80
N ALA A 87 30.11 -16.45 8.68
CA ALA A 87 31.33 -17.02 8.16
C ALA A 87 32.41 -15.95 7.84
N ALA A 88 32.01 -14.85 7.21
CA ALA A 88 32.89 -13.71 6.94
C ALA A 88 33.41 -13.03 8.23
N ARG A 89 32.62 -13.03 9.32
CA ARG A 89 33.02 -12.52 10.65
C ARG A 89 34.06 -13.41 11.31
N GLU A 90 33.88 -14.72 11.24
CA GLU A 90 34.85 -15.70 11.79
C GLU A 90 36.20 -15.61 11.06
N ALA A 91 36.16 -15.48 9.73
CA ALA A 91 37.36 -15.27 8.91
C ALA A 91 38.06 -13.93 9.21
N ALA A 92 37.32 -12.84 9.39
CA ALA A 92 37.89 -11.54 9.74
C ALA A 92 38.55 -11.52 11.13
N ARG A 93 37.96 -12.22 12.12
CA ARG A 93 38.55 -12.39 13.45
C ARG A 93 39.85 -13.18 13.40
N ALA A 94 39.90 -14.25 12.57
CA ALA A 94 41.11 -15.05 12.38
C ALA A 94 42.26 -14.25 11.74
N LEU A 95 41.94 -13.19 10.97
CA LEU A 95 42.90 -12.30 10.29
C LEU A 95 43.26 -11.03 11.10
N GLY A 96 42.80 -10.88 12.36
CA GLY A 96 43.14 -9.76 13.22
C GLY A 96 42.65 -8.39 12.72
N ARG A 97 41.65 -8.34 11.82
CA ARG A 97 41.11 -7.08 11.30
C ARG A 97 40.17 -6.40 12.30
N ALA A 98 40.28 -5.08 12.43
CA ALA A 98 39.44 -4.26 13.31
C ALA A 98 37.95 -4.38 12.96
N VAL A 99 37.12 -4.64 13.98
CA VAL A 99 35.65 -4.74 13.83
C VAL A 99 35.07 -3.32 13.86
N PRO A 100 34.22 -2.92 12.91
CA PRO A 100 33.55 -1.62 12.90
C PRO A 100 32.77 -1.33 14.20
N GLU A 101 32.70 -0.06 14.59
CA GLU A 101 32.12 0.38 15.88
C GLU A 101 30.63 -0.01 16.09
N GLU A 102 29.85 -0.05 15.02
CA GLU A 102 28.46 -0.55 15.06
C GLU A 102 28.36 -2.01 15.50
N LYS A 103 29.37 -2.82 15.16
CA LYS A 103 29.43 -4.23 15.56
C LYS A 103 29.78 -4.39 17.03
N LYS A 104 30.63 -3.51 17.61
CA LYS A 104 30.91 -3.51 19.06
C LYS A 104 29.63 -3.24 19.85
N LYS A 105 28.80 -2.28 19.41
CA LYS A 105 27.49 -1.98 20.04
C LYS A 105 26.52 -3.15 19.97
N ALA A 106 26.50 -3.89 18.86
CA ALA A 106 25.65 -5.08 18.71
C ALA A 106 26.12 -6.24 19.60
N GLU A 107 27.43 -6.45 19.74
CA GLU A 107 28.02 -7.47 20.64
C GLU A 107 27.81 -7.12 22.12
N GLU A 108 27.98 -5.86 22.51
CA GLU A 108 27.64 -5.39 23.87
C GLU A 108 26.16 -5.59 24.20
N LYS A 109 25.27 -5.32 23.24
CA LYS A 109 23.83 -5.56 23.41
C LYS A 109 23.51 -7.04 23.57
N ALA A 110 24.14 -7.90 22.74
CA ALA A 110 23.98 -9.33 22.83
C ALA A 110 24.54 -9.89 24.15
N ALA A 111 25.69 -9.39 24.62
CA ALA A 111 26.28 -9.76 25.90
C ALA A 111 25.40 -9.32 27.08
N LYS A 112 24.83 -8.12 27.03
CA LYS A 112 23.88 -7.63 28.04
C LYS A 112 22.56 -8.42 28.07
N ALA A 113 22.15 -8.99 26.95
CA ALA A 113 20.95 -9.82 26.83
C ALA A 113 21.20 -11.31 27.05
N ALA A 114 22.44 -11.74 27.31
CA ALA A 114 22.78 -13.14 27.54
C ALA A 114 22.01 -13.69 28.73
N GLY A 115 21.26 -14.77 28.51
CA GLY A 115 20.41 -15.39 29.53
C GLY A 115 19.04 -14.71 29.74
N MET A 116 18.74 -13.61 29.03
CA MET A 116 17.44 -12.95 29.08
C MET A 116 16.56 -13.39 27.93
N ARG A 117 15.25 -13.51 28.21
CA ARG A 117 14.23 -13.75 27.17
C ARG A 117 13.78 -12.41 26.59
N LEU A 118 13.82 -12.28 25.28
CA LEU A 118 13.26 -11.10 24.62
C LEU A 118 11.73 -11.07 24.81
N ILE A 119 11.24 -10.06 25.51
CA ILE A 119 9.80 -9.78 25.62
C ILE A 119 9.43 -8.88 24.44
N GLN A 120 8.64 -9.42 23.53
CA GLN A 120 8.13 -8.66 22.40
C GLN A 120 6.77 -8.06 22.77
N SER A 121 6.53 -6.80 22.39
CA SER A 121 5.19 -6.20 22.49
C SER A 121 4.21 -6.99 21.62
N VAL A 122 3.04 -7.28 22.13
CA VAL A 122 1.96 -8.02 21.45
C VAL A 122 1.01 -7.06 20.74
N THR A 123 1.08 -5.75 21.04
CA THR A 123 0.19 -4.74 20.46
C THR A 123 0.76 -4.15 19.16
N THR A 124 -0.14 -3.76 18.25
CA THR A 124 0.22 -3.09 16.99
C THR A 124 0.45 -1.59 17.17
N GLY A 125 -0.01 -1.02 18.30
CA GLY A 125 -0.02 0.42 18.53
C GLY A 125 -1.10 1.15 17.73
N LEU A 126 -2.22 0.46 17.44
CA LEU A 126 -3.36 1.03 16.74
C LEU A 126 -4.02 2.12 17.60
N THR A 127 -4.18 3.30 17.01
CA THR A 127 -4.98 4.40 17.56
C THR A 127 -6.07 4.75 16.55
N VAL A 128 -7.29 4.89 17.02
CA VAL A 128 -8.45 5.31 16.21
C VAL A 128 -9.15 6.43 16.95
N GLU A 129 -9.24 7.59 16.35
CA GLU A 129 -9.92 8.77 16.89
C GLU A 129 -10.98 9.25 15.90
N GLU A 130 -12.16 9.59 16.39
CA GLU A 130 -13.22 10.16 15.54
C GLU A 130 -13.63 11.53 16.07
N VAL A 131 -13.61 12.55 15.21
CA VAL A 131 -14.03 13.90 15.53
C VAL A 131 -14.78 14.49 14.34
N ASN A 132 -16.04 14.89 14.56
CA ASN A 132 -16.85 15.57 13.56
C ASN A 132 -16.99 14.84 12.20
N ASN A 133 -17.20 13.56 12.21
CA ASN A 133 -17.28 12.68 11.03
C ASN A 133 -15.94 12.48 10.29
N VAL A 134 -14.82 12.84 10.90
CA VAL A 134 -13.48 12.52 10.43
C VAL A 134 -12.87 11.51 11.39
N MET A 135 -12.44 10.38 10.84
CA MET A 135 -11.81 9.31 11.61
C MET A 135 -10.34 9.23 11.26
N ASP A 136 -9.48 9.51 12.22
CA ASP A 136 -8.03 9.33 12.11
C ASP A 136 -7.64 7.93 12.61
N ILE A 137 -6.87 7.23 11.78
CA ILE A 137 -6.38 5.87 12.07
C ILE A 137 -4.88 5.86 11.89
N SER A 138 -4.17 5.61 12.97
CA SER A 138 -2.71 5.58 12.96
C SER A 138 -2.14 4.36 13.69
N VAL A 139 -0.92 3.98 13.31
CA VAL A 139 -0.19 2.87 13.91
C VAL A 139 1.21 3.33 14.30
N GLU A 140 1.51 3.36 15.59
CA GLU A 140 2.82 3.77 16.13
C GLU A 140 3.88 2.65 16.11
N SER A 141 3.91 1.81 15.09
CA SER A 141 4.89 0.73 15.01
C SER A 141 5.98 1.01 13.98
N PHE A 142 7.15 1.49 14.44
CA PHE A 142 8.34 1.67 13.58
C PHE A 142 9.19 0.40 13.43
N LYS A 143 9.00 -0.59 14.30
CA LYS A 143 9.86 -1.79 14.34
C LYS A 143 9.31 -2.98 13.58
N ARG A 144 8.00 -3.02 13.35
CA ARG A 144 7.29 -4.10 12.67
C ARG A 144 6.43 -3.53 11.56
N ALA A 145 6.31 -4.26 10.48
CA ALA A 145 5.29 -3.96 9.49
C ALA A 145 3.92 -4.34 10.05
N VAL A 146 2.96 -3.43 9.92
CA VAL A 146 1.59 -3.61 10.34
C VAL A 146 0.68 -3.31 9.16
N ASP A 147 -0.16 -4.27 8.80
CA ASP A 147 -1.18 -4.08 7.78
C ASP A 147 -2.47 -3.59 8.42
N LEU A 148 -3.04 -2.53 7.86
CA LEU A 148 -4.36 -2.03 8.21
C LEU A 148 -5.41 -2.61 7.26
N ILE A 149 -6.46 -3.21 7.83
CA ILE A 149 -7.64 -3.66 7.10
C ILE A 149 -8.82 -2.85 7.63
N ILE A 150 -9.39 -2.01 6.76
CA ILE A 150 -10.43 -1.06 7.14
C ILE A 150 -11.69 -1.37 6.33
N GLN A 151 -12.82 -1.52 7.00
CA GLN A 151 -14.13 -1.58 6.34
C GLN A 151 -14.87 -0.28 6.61
N VAL A 152 -15.37 0.35 5.56
CA VAL A 152 -16.04 1.65 5.61
C VAL A 152 -17.40 1.61 4.92
N PRO A 153 -18.37 2.44 5.32
CA PRO A 153 -19.58 2.63 4.52
C PRO A 153 -19.24 3.06 3.09
N TYR A 154 -20.00 2.60 2.09
CA TYR A 154 -19.71 2.89 0.68
C TYR A 154 -19.42 4.37 0.35
N SER A 155 -20.13 5.29 0.99
CA SER A 155 -20.05 6.75 0.71
C SER A 155 -18.99 7.47 1.54
N THR A 156 -17.94 6.78 1.98
CA THR A 156 -16.87 7.36 2.79
C THR A 156 -15.79 7.96 1.89
N SER A 157 -15.35 9.18 2.18
CA SER A 157 -14.15 9.76 1.59
C SER A 157 -12.90 9.24 2.29
N LEU A 158 -11.81 9.07 1.54
CA LEU A 158 -10.58 8.46 2.03
C LEU A 158 -9.38 9.37 1.80
N GLU A 159 -8.53 9.51 2.82
CA GLU A 159 -7.17 10.03 2.71
C GLU A 159 -6.20 9.00 3.30
N LEU A 160 -5.43 8.34 2.44
CA LEU A 160 -4.59 7.22 2.83
C LEU A 160 -3.13 7.47 2.51
N SER A 161 -2.26 7.17 3.46
CA SER A 161 -0.82 7.31 3.29
C SER A 161 -0.07 6.08 3.78
N ALA A 162 0.81 5.52 2.91
CA ALA A 162 1.73 4.45 3.29
C ALA A 162 3.15 4.81 2.84
N PHE A 163 4.17 4.44 3.64
CA PHE A 163 5.53 4.80 3.31
C PHE A 163 6.36 3.62 2.82
N ASN A 164 6.41 2.51 3.56
CA ASN A 164 7.24 1.35 3.23
C ASN A 164 6.48 0.03 3.26
N ASN A 165 6.92 -0.89 2.41
CA ASN A 165 6.61 -2.32 2.47
C ASN A 165 5.13 -2.71 2.35
N GLY A 166 4.31 -1.93 1.64
CA GLY A 166 2.94 -2.34 1.42
C GLY A 166 2.22 -1.60 0.31
N ASP A 167 1.28 -2.28 -0.29
CA ASP A 167 0.36 -1.71 -1.27
C ASP A 167 -0.81 -1.03 -0.55
N ILE A 168 -1.44 -0.07 -1.22
CA ILE A 168 -2.75 0.44 -0.82
C ILE A 168 -3.79 -0.17 -1.78
N VAL A 169 -4.75 -0.90 -1.19
CA VAL A 169 -5.83 -1.55 -1.93
C VAL A 169 -7.17 -0.99 -1.49
N ILE A 170 -7.98 -0.51 -2.43
CA ILE A 170 -9.32 0.05 -2.15
C ILE A 170 -10.33 -0.69 -3.01
N GLU A 171 -11.40 -1.18 -2.38
CA GLU A 171 -12.45 -1.91 -3.05
C GLU A 171 -13.84 -1.32 -2.73
N ASN A 172 -14.62 -1.04 -3.78
CA ASN A 172 -16.05 -0.66 -3.68
C ASN A 172 -16.32 0.58 -2.80
N VAL A 173 -15.56 1.65 -2.97
CA VAL A 173 -15.77 2.91 -2.25
C VAL A 173 -16.25 3.99 -3.21
N SER A 174 -17.20 4.80 -2.74
CA SER A 174 -17.77 5.93 -3.48
C SER A 174 -17.59 7.21 -2.68
N GLY A 175 -16.69 8.08 -3.13
CA GLY A 175 -16.35 9.31 -2.43
C GLY A 175 -15.17 10.02 -3.07
N GLU A 176 -14.58 10.95 -2.35
CA GLU A 176 -13.31 11.55 -2.70
C GLU A 176 -12.19 10.67 -2.12
N ILE A 177 -11.30 10.19 -2.98
CA ILE A 177 -10.23 9.28 -2.60
C ILE A 177 -8.91 9.94 -2.91
N GLU A 178 -8.14 10.24 -1.89
CA GLU A 178 -6.76 10.69 -1.97
C GLU A 178 -5.83 9.62 -1.41
N VAL A 179 -4.88 9.14 -2.22
CA VAL A 179 -3.97 8.08 -1.80
C VAL A 179 -2.54 8.40 -2.18
N ASN A 180 -1.67 8.32 -1.19
CA ASN A 180 -0.25 8.57 -1.32
C ASN A 180 0.55 7.36 -0.81
N ASN A 181 1.39 6.77 -1.66
CA ASN A 181 2.30 5.71 -1.26
C ASN A 181 3.73 6.08 -1.65
N HIS A 182 4.72 5.66 -0.87
CA HIS A 182 6.10 5.85 -1.28
C HIS A 182 6.67 4.59 -1.93
N ASN A 183 6.49 3.43 -1.32
CA ASN A 183 6.99 2.16 -1.85
C ASN A 183 5.89 1.09 -1.81
N GLY A 184 5.18 0.94 -2.91
CA GLY A 184 4.12 -0.03 -3.11
C GLY A 184 3.13 0.42 -4.18
N ALA A 185 2.38 -0.52 -4.70
CA ALA A 185 1.37 -0.27 -5.71
C ALA A 185 0.08 0.32 -5.11
N LEU A 186 -0.64 1.05 -5.93
CA LEU A 186 -1.99 1.53 -5.66
C LEU A 186 -2.97 0.73 -6.52
N LYS A 187 -3.92 0.04 -5.87
CA LYS A 187 -4.91 -0.80 -6.55
C LYS A 187 -6.31 -0.42 -6.08
N LEU A 188 -7.03 0.30 -6.93
CA LEU A 188 -8.37 0.78 -6.64
C LEU A 188 -9.36 0.08 -7.58
N SER A 189 -10.30 -0.66 -7.05
CA SER A 189 -11.29 -1.41 -7.83
C SER A 189 -12.72 -1.10 -7.41
N GLY A 190 -13.59 -0.95 -8.41
CA GLY A 190 -15.00 -0.67 -8.14
C GLY A 190 -15.24 0.69 -7.48
N VAL A 191 -14.37 1.68 -7.75
CA VAL A 191 -14.48 3.01 -7.13
C VAL A 191 -15.40 3.93 -7.91
N SER A 192 -16.03 4.86 -7.18
CA SER A 192 -16.88 5.89 -7.75
C SER A 192 -16.53 7.26 -7.17
N GLY A 193 -16.59 8.30 -8.00
CA GLY A 193 -16.31 9.68 -7.54
C GLY A 193 -15.03 10.26 -8.10
N VAL A 194 -14.16 10.75 -7.23
CA VAL A 194 -12.90 11.44 -7.58
C VAL A 194 -11.72 10.69 -7.00
N VAL A 195 -10.66 10.56 -7.77
CA VAL A 195 -9.42 9.91 -7.31
C VAL A 195 -8.21 10.82 -7.57
N VAL A 196 -7.41 11.02 -6.54
CA VAL A 196 -6.05 11.55 -6.61
C VAL A 196 -5.12 10.45 -6.08
N ALA A 197 -4.31 9.88 -6.94
CA ALA A 197 -3.46 8.73 -6.61
C ALA A 197 -2.00 9.02 -6.96
N SER A 198 -1.12 8.91 -5.99
CA SER A 198 0.30 9.16 -6.16
C SER A 198 1.15 8.09 -5.48
N THR A 199 2.14 7.56 -6.21
CA THR A 199 3.16 6.70 -5.61
C THR A 199 4.55 7.07 -6.13
N PHE A 200 5.60 6.74 -5.37
CA PHE A 200 6.96 6.93 -5.88
C PHE A 200 7.47 5.67 -6.57
N ASN A 201 7.33 4.51 -5.95
CA ASN A 201 7.71 3.22 -6.53
C ASN A 201 6.53 2.26 -6.49
N GLY A 202 5.89 2.04 -7.62
CA GLY A 202 4.78 1.12 -7.77
C GLY A 202 3.85 1.54 -8.89
N ASP A 203 3.00 0.61 -9.30
CA ASP A 203 2.00 0.85 -10.31
C ASP A 203 0.75 1.50 -9.71
N VAL A 204 0.07 2.31 -10.51
CA VAL A 204 -1.23 2.89 -10.17
C VAL A 204 -2.29 2.22 -11.05
N THR A 205 -3.10 1.35 -10.46
CA THR A 205 -4.20 0.67 -11.16
C THR A 205 -5.53 1.13 -10.59
N VAL A 206 -6.39 1.70 -11.42
CA VAL A 206 -7.70 2.20 -10.98
C VAL A 206 -8.81 1.72 -11.93
N ASN A 207 -9.87 1.16 -11.36
CA ASN A 207 -11.06 0.75 -12.10
C ASN A 207 -12.30 1.49 -11.58
N PHE A 208 -12.85 2.39 -12.40
CA PHE A 208 -14.02 3.19 -12.07
C PHE A 208 -15.31 2.50 -12.49
N ILE A 209 -16.30 2.49 -11.57
CA ILE A 209 -17.70 2.22 -11.91
C ILE A 209 -18.37 3.51 -12.40
N LYS A 210 -18.09 4.63 -11.72
CA LYS A 210 -18.65 5.94 -12.03
C LYS A 210 -17.68 7.06 -11.69
N VAL A 211 -17.63 8.08 -12.52
CA VAL A 211 -16.77 9.25 -12.34
C VAL A 211 -17.63 10.46 -11.96
N ALA A 212 -17.14 11.31 -11.05
CA ALA A 212 -17.77 12.60 -10.77
C ALA A 212 -17.59 13.54 -11.97
N PRO A 213 -18.67 14.13 -12.51
CA PRO A 213 -18.63 14.76 -13.84
C PRO A 213 -17.88 16.09 -13.91
N GLU A 214 -17.58 16.74 -12.79
CA GLU A 214 -17.06 18.11 -12.77
C GLU A 214 -15.75 18.29 -12.00
N LYS A 215 -15.21 17.22 -11.43
CA LYS A 215 -14.00 17.33 -10.60
C LYS A 215 -12.76 16.79 -11.33
N PRO A 216 -11.62 17.48 -11.20
CA PRO A 216 -10.36 17.02 -11.77
C PRO A 216 -9.84 15.79 -11.02
N MET A 217 -8.99 14.99 -11.70
CA MET A 217 -8.31 13.84 -11.14
C MET A 217 -6.83 13.85 -11.48
N SER A 218 -6.01 13.19 -10.65
CA SER A 218 -4.58 13.07 -10.91
C SER A 218 -4.08 11.68 -10.56
N PHE A 219 -3.30 11.09 -11.45
CA PHE A 219 -2.65 9.80 -11.31
C PHE A 219 -1.16 9.99 -11.56
N SER A 220 -0.32 9.69 -10.58
CA SER A 220 1.11 9.89 -10.73
C SER A 220 1.94 8.77 -10.12
N THR A 221 3.04 8.42 -10.79
CA THR A 221 4.08 7.56 -10.24
C THR A 221 5.44 8.02 -10.73
N TRP A 222 6.51 7.71 -9.97
CA TRP A 222 7.86 7.92 -10.48
C TRP A 222 8.38 6.68 -11.21
N ASN A 223 8.21 5.51 -10.63
CA ASN A 223 8.58 4.22 -11.21
C ASN A 223 7.39 3.26 -11.18
N GLY A 224 6.75 3.07 -12.30
CA GLY A 224 5.62 2.17 -12.48
C GLY A 224 4.70 2.61 -13.60
N ASP A 225 3.80 1.75 -13.96
CA ASP A 225 2.77 2.02 -14.95
C ASP A 225 1.53 2.66 -14.31
N ILE A 226 0.82 3.46 -15.10
CA ILE A 226 -0.49 4.00 -14.74
C ILE A 226 -1.53 3.32 -15.62
N ASP A 227 -2.41 2.51 -15.05
CA ASP A 227 -3.47 1.79 -15.76
C ASP A 227 -4.84 2.17 -15.19
N VAL A 228 -5.59 2.99 -15.92
CA VAL A 228 -6.88 3.49 -15.45
C VAL A 228 -7.98 3.10 -16.41
N THR A 229 -9.00 2.41 -15.89
CA THR A 229 -10.19 2.02 -16.62
C THR A 229 -11.36 2.92 -16.25
N PHE A 230 -11.93 3.60 -17.25
CA PHE A 230 -13.07 4.50 -17.10
C PHE A 230 -14.33 3.96 -17.77
N PRO A 231 -15.54 4.37 -17.32
CA PRO A 231 -16.77 4.18 -18.08
C PRO A 231 -16.66 4.74 -19.51
N ALA A 232 -17.33 4.11 -20.47
CA ALA A 232 -17.23 4.45 -21.89
C ALA A 232 -17.71 5.88 -22.23
N ASP A 233 -18.60 6.43 -21.42
CA ASP A 233 -19.28 7.71 -21.61
C ASP A 233 -18.60 8.90 -20.92
N ILE A 234 -17.42 8.70 -20.31
CA ILE A 234 -16.70 9.81 -19.65
C ILE A 234 -16.43 10.95 -20.63
N LYS A 235 -16.49 12.18 -20.08
CA LYS A 235 -16.07 13.40 -20.78
C LYS A 235 -14.90 13.99 -20.00
N ALA A 236 -13.74 14.16 -20.63
CA ALA A 236 -12.56 14.65 -19.95
C ALA A 236 -11.61 15.39 -20.89
N ASN A 237 -10.89 16.35 -20.34
CA ASN A 237 -9.65 16.87 -20.91
C ASN A 237 -8.52 16.07 -20.29
N VAL A 238 -7.70 15.41 -21.10
CA VAL A 238 -6.59 14.58 -20.62
C VAL A 238 -5.27 15.30 -20.83
N LYS A 239 -4.41 15.23 -19.82
CA LYS A 239 -3.05 15.75 -19.83
C LYS A 239 -2.10 14.64 -19.38
N MET A 240 -1.31 14.16 -20.31
CA MET A 240 -0.54 12.93 -20.16
C MET A 240 0.95 13.20 -20.34
N LYS A 241 1.78 12.65 -19.47
CA LYS A 241 3.24 12.71 -19.55
C LYS A 241 3.85 11.39 -19.12
N SER A 242 4.57 10.73 -20.02
CA SER A 242 5.54 9.70 -19.67
C SER A 242 6.92 10.16 -20.15
N GLN A 243 7.92 10.07 -19.26
CA GLN A 243 9.29 10.49 -19.62
C GLN A 243 10.05 9.37 -20.33
N ARG A 244 9.80 8.11 -19.96
CA ARG A 244 10.51 6.92 -20.47
C ARG A 244 9.56 5.75 -20.77
N GLY A 245 8.40 6.04 -21.34
CA GLY A 245 7.43 5.02 -21.72
C GLY A 245 6.43 5.58 -22.71
N ASP A 246 5.47 4.77 -23.05
CA ASP A 246 4.47 5.05 -24.07
C ASP A 246 3.10 5.32 -23.45
N ILE A 247 2.21 5.94 -24.23
CA ILE A 247 0.84 6.26 -23.85
C ILE A 247 -0.11 5.49 -24.76
N TYR A 248 -0.97 4.68 -24.18
CA TYR A 248 -1.97 3.86 -24.88
C TYR A 248 -3.38 4.23 -24.42
N SER A 249 -4.33 4.23 -25.35
CA SER A 249 -5.73 4.51 -25.02
C SER A 249 -6.70 3.70 -25.85
N ASP A 250 -7.77 3.19 -25.22
CA ASP A 250 -8.94 2.61 -25.89
C ASP A 250 -9.95 3.68 -26.34
N PHE A 251 -9.80 4.92 -25.85
CA PHE A 251 -10.63 6.06 -26.28
C PHE A 251 -10.06 6.74 -27.51
N ASP A 252 -10.93 7.26 -28.36
CA ASP A 252 -10.56 8.18 -29.42
C ASP A 252 -10.26 9.57 -28.82
N ILE A 253 -8.97 9.80 -28.53
CA ILE A 253 -8.50 11.05 -27.94
C ILE A 253 -8.20 12.04 -29.05
N LYS A 254 -8.96 13.14 -29.11
CA LYS A 254 -8.66 14.24 -30.02
C LYS A 254 -7.51 15.05 -29.43
N LEU A 255 -6.31 14.86 -29.98
CA LEU A 255 -5.11 15.57 -29.54
C LEU A 255 -5.23 17.08 -29.79
N MET A 256 -4.79 17.87 -28.84
CA MET A 256 -4.71 19.34 -28.93
C MET A 256 -3.25 19.75 -29.08
N ALA A 257 -3.01 20.80 -29.88
CA ALA A 257 -1.69 21.42 -29.93
C ALA A 257 -1.32 21.93 -28.52
N THR A 258 -0.21 21.44 -27.99
CA THR A 258 0.24 21.86 -26.66
C THR A 258 0.82 23.28 -26.76
N PRO A 259 0.20 24.29 -26.15
CA PRO A 259 0.83 25.61 -26.08
C PRO A 259 2.16 25.50 -25.29
N PRO A 260 3.09 26.44 -25.48
CA PRO A 260 4.31 26.48 -24.67
C PRO A 260 3.94 26.51 -23.19
N SER A 261 4.37 25.54 -22.42
CA SER A 261 3.92 25.35 -21.03
C SER A 261 4.50 26.36 -20.05
N ALA A 262 5.59 27.02 -20.39
CA ALA A 262 6.13 28.16 -19.65
C ALA A 262 7.09 29.00 -20.50
N VAL A 263 6.89 30.28 -20.48
CA VAL A 263 7.88 31.26 -20.94
C VAL A 263 8.45 31.98 -19.70
N GLU A 264 9.67 31.65 -19.35
CA GLU A 264 10.39 32.31 -18.26
C GLU A 264 11.33 33.37 -18.87
N ASP A 265 10.90 34.63 -18.88
CA ASP A 265 11.71 35.74 -19.37
C ASP A 265 12.32 36.55 -18.21
N LYS A 266 13.50 36.15 -17.76
CA LYS A 266 14.29 36.84 -16.73
C LYS A 266 15.48 37.53 -17.35
N ARG A 267 15.43 37.93 -18.61
CA ARG A 267 16.54 38.61 -19.29
C ARG A 267 16.94 39.93 -18.60
N LYS A 268 15.98 40.59 -17.96
CA LYS A 268 16.25 41.85 -17.20
C LYS A 268 16.80 41.61 -15.78
N GLU A 269 16.66 40.37 -15.24
CA GLU A 269 17.02 40.03 -13.85
C GLU A 269 18.18 39.04 -13.73
N GLY A 270 18.82 38.64 -14.82
CA GLY A 270 19.88 37.63 -14.81
C GLY A 270 20.18 37.01 -16.15
N GLY A 271 19.60 37.54 -17.23
CA GLY A 271 19.95 37.14 -18.61
C GLY A 271 19.34 35.79 -19.05
N LYS A 272 18.40 35.17 -18.30
CA LYS A 272 17.83 33.87 -18.61
C LYS A 272 16.51 34.02 -19.37
N TYR A 273 16.45 33.40 -20.55
CA TYR A 273 15.21 33.17 -21.30
C TYR A 273 15.04 31.68 -21.51
N ARG A 274 13.92 31.12 -21.07
CA ARG A 274 13.60 29.70 -21.22
C ARG A 274 12.18 29.54 -21.75
N ILE A 275 12.05 28.78 -22.79
CA ILE A 275 10.76 28.30 -23.29
C ILE A 275 10.76 26.78 -23.13
N SER A 276 9.77 26.25 -22.45
CA SER A 276 9.51 24.81 -22.36
C SER A 276 8.31 24.51 -23.26
N ILE A 277 8.51 23.67 -24.26
CA ILE A 277 7.47 23.25 -25.22
C ILE A 277 7.36 21.74 -25.13
N GLY A 278 6.11 21.23 -25.06
CA GLY A 278 5.88 19.81 -25.26
C GLY A 278 6.10 18.92 -24.02
N GLU A 279 5.97 19.45 -22.80
CA GLU A 279 6.07 18.61 -21.61
C GLU A 279 4.92 17.59 -21.47
N TYR A 280 3.75 17.87 -22.02
CA TYR A 280 2.56 17.06 -21.91
C TYR A 280 1.90 16.82 -23.26
N THR A 281 1.36 15.63 -23.45
CA THR A 281 0.41 15.35 -24.52
C THR A 281 -0.99 15.64 -24.01
N SER A 282 -1.70 16.57 -24.64
CA SER A 282 -3.04 17.00 -24.21
C SER A 282 -4.07 16.60 -25.25
N GLY A 283 -5.27 16.29 -24.80
CA GLY A 283 -6.38 15.91 -25.70
C GLY A 283 -7.73 15.91 -24.99
N THR A 284 -8.77 15.61 -25.75
CA THR A 284 -10.15 15.52 -25.25
C THR A 284 -10.75 14.16 -25.51
N ILE A 285 -11.51 13.65 -24.53
CA ILE A 285 -12.34 12.45 -24.64
C ILE A 285 -13.80 12.90 -24.66
N ASN A 286 -14.58 12.41 -25.64
CA ASN A 286 -16.03 12.65 -25.79
C ASN A 286 -16.43 14.13 -25.68
N GLY A 287 -15.63 15.02 -26.27
CA GLY A 287 -15.91 16.46 -26.34
C GLY A 287 -15.36 17.28 -25.17
N GLY A 288 -14.60 16.67 -24.27
CA GLY A 288 -13.94 17.37 -23.16
C GLY A 288 -14.81 17.48 -21.90
N GLY A 289 -14.17 17.84 -20.80
CA GLY A 289 -14.75 17.94 -19.46
C GLY A 289 -13.69 18.38 -18.44
N PRO A 290 -13.77 17.90 -17.18
CA PRO A 290 -12.75 18.17 -16.17
C PRO A 290 -11.36 17.64 -16.60
N GLU A 291 -10.31 18.20 -16.03
CA GLU A 291 -8.93 17.77 -16.35
C GLU A 291 -8.56 16.49 -15.62
N PHE A 292 -8.11 15.49 -16.37
CA PHE A 292 -7.51 14.26 -15.84
C PHE A 292 -6.03 14.25 -16.18
N GLN A 293 -5.20 14.26 -15.16
CA GLN A 293 -3.75 14.30 -15.31
C GLN A 293 -3.13 12.94 -15.06
N PHE A 294 -2.26 12.51 -15.98
CA PHE A 294 -1.49 11.27 -15.86
C PHE A 294 -0.01 11.61 -16.00
N ASN A 295 0.80 11.24 -15.02
CA ASN A 295 2.22 11.56 -15.01
C ASN A 295 3.06 10.41 -14.48
N THR A 296 3.94 9.84 -15.32
CA THR A 296 4.96 8.88 -14.90
C THR A 296 6.32 9.28 -15.40
N PHE A 297 7.38 8.93 -14.65
CA PHE A 297 8.75 9.12 -15.12
C PHE A 297 9.26 7.87 -15.84
N ASN A 298 9.19 6.70 -15.20
CA ASN A 298 9.56 5.41 -15.77
C ASN A 298 8.33 4.48 -15.78
N GLY A 299 7.66 4.38 -16.90
CA GLY A 299 6.50 3.50 -17.08
C GLY A 299 5.57 3.97 -18.17
N ASN A 300 4.57 3.18 -18.46
CA ASN A 300 3.58 3.44 -19.49
C ASN A 300 2.29 4.00 -18.88
N ILE A 301 1.49 4.65 -19.71
CA ILE A 301 0.16 5.13 -19.35
C ILE A 301 -0.87 4.39 -20.20
N PHE A 302 -1.80 3.71 -19.55
CA PHE A 302 -2.91 3.01 -20.18
C PHE A 302 -4.24 3.66 -19.76
N ILE A 303 -4.99 4.19 -20.71
CA ILE A 303 -6.32 4.76 -20.49
C ILE A 303 -7.34 3.84 -21.16
N ARG A 304 -8.00 3.02 -20.33
CA ARG A 304 -8.87 1.95 -20.81
C ARG A 304 -10.34 2.32 -20.74
N LYS A 305 -11.11 1.74 -21.64
CA LYS A 305 -12.56 1.79 -21.65
C LYS A 305 -13.13 0.55 -20.99
N ALA A 306 -14.03 0.71 -20.02
CA ALA A 306 -14.79 -0.40 -19.47
C ALA A 306 -15.61 -1.11 -20.57
N LYS A 307 -15.56 -2.43 -20.57
CA LYS A 307 -16.24 -3.30 -21.53
C LYS A 307 -17.65 -3.61 -21.07
#